data_194090541c19ebfe0623e3fadb69abfe
#
_entry.id   194090541c19ebfe0623e3fadb69abfe
#
_cell.length_a   1.000
_cell.length_b   1.000
_cell.length_c   1.000
_cell.angle_alpha   90.00
_cell.angle_beta   90.00
_cell.angle_gamma   90.00
#
_symmetry.space_group_name_H-M   'P 1'
#
loop_
_entity.id
_entity.type
_entity.pdbx_description
1 polymer ?
#
loop_
_entity_poly.entity_id
_entity_poly.type
_entity_poly.pdbx_seq_one_letter_code
_entity_poly.pdbx_strand_id
1 'polypeptide(L)'
;MKIDILPRSYFEGRIGSDEIAQLLKTHKVISIQSSSGYDSQPPFAKGHMESKNLLCLVFDDYFGIPDDPVERARVAVFTPEHAERMMRFGDDGSMPFVVHCTQGVSRSGAIGYVLDRYFNRVLAKNEKDYEYFMTMNPLIMPNPNAVEVFLRFLEIKT
;
A
#
# COMPACT_ATOMS: atom_id res chain seq x y z
N MET A 1 -1.24 4.44 14.43
CA MET A 1 -1.43 3.06 13.95
C MET A 1 -0.12 2.46 13.51
N LYS A 2 0.07 1.18 13.74
CA LYS A 2 1.28 0.47 13.27
C LYS A 2 1.14 0.10 11.80
N ILE A 3 2.24 0.20 11.06
CA ILE A 3 2.28 -0.12 9.63
C ILE A 3 3.47 -1.05 9.39
N ASP A 4 3.17 -2.23 8.85
CA ASP A 4 4.18 -3.21 8.46
C ASP A 4 4.20 -3.35 6.95
N ILE A 5 5.40 -3.37 6.37
CA ILE A 5 5.63 -3.58 4.95
C ILE A 5 6.13 -5.00 4.74
N LEU A 6 5.46 -5.75 3.88
CA LEU A 6 5.78 -7.14 3.59
C LEU A 6 5.98 -7.36 2.09
N PRO A 7 6.78 -8.36 1.71
CA PRO A 7 6.88 -8.77 0.31
C PRO A 7 5.69 -9.66 -0.08
N ARG A 8 5.43 -9.78 -1.37
CA ARG A 8 4.40 -10.65 -1.93
C ARG A 8 4.58 -12.12 -1.51
N SER A 9 5.83 -12.56 -1.39
CA SER A 9 6.16 -13.94 -1.02
C SER A 9 5.58 -14.38 0.32
N TYR A 10 5.41 -13.44 1.26
CA TYR A 10 4.75 -13.73 2.53
C TYR A 10 3.31 -14.23 2.31
N PHE A 11 2.57 -13.58 1.42
CA PHE A 11 1.19 -13.94 1.13
C PHE A 11 1.08 -15.15 0.21
N GLU A 12 1.98 -15.29 -0.77
CA GLU A 12 1.98 -16.42 -1.71
C GLU A 12 2.14 -17.75 -1.00
N GLY A 13 2.94 -17.81 0.05
CA GLY A 13 3.12 -19.01 0.87
C GLY A 13 1.94 -19.34 1.79
N ARG A 14 0.93 -18.46 1.87
CA ARG A 14 -0.17 -18.52 2.84
C ARG A 14 -1.55 -18.37 2.24
N ILE A 15 -1.67 -18.53 0.92
CA ILE A 15 -2.96 -18.34 0.21
C ILE A 15 -4.01 -19.31 0.80
N GLY A 16 -5.15 -18.74 1.21
CA GLY A 16 -6.25 -19.49 1.78
C GLY A 16 -6.03 -19.99 3.22
N SER A 17 -4.94 -19.59 3.87
CA SER A 17 -4.59 -20.06 5.21
C SER A 17 -5.40 -19.36 6.31
N ASP A 18 -5.43 -20.00 7.48
CA ASP A 18 -6.01 -19.40 8.68
C ASP A 18 -5.21 -18.18 9.15
N GLU A 19 -3.90 -18.13 8.91
CA GLU A 19 -3.06 -16.96 9.20
C GLU A 19 -3.58 -15.72 8.49
N ILE A 20 -3.89 -15.83 7.20
CA ILE A 20 -4.43 -14.72 6.42
C ILE A 20 -5.84 -14.37 6.90
N ALA A 21 -6.67 -15.35 7.22
CA ALA A 21 -7.99 -15.10 7.78
C ALA A 21 -7.91 -14.29 9.09
N GLN A 22 -6.98 -14.65 9.98
CA GLN A 22 -6.77 -13.93 11.23
C GLN A 22 -6.19 -12.52 11.00
N LEU A 23 -5.24 -12.39 10.09
CA LEU A 23 -4.67 -11.09 9.72
C LEU A 23 -5.76 -10.12 9.26
N LEU A 24 -6.68 -10.56 8.42
CA LEU A 24 -7.77 -9.75 7.90
C LEU A 24 -8.84 -9.39 8.96
N LYS A 25 -8.83 -10.03 10.11
CA LYS A 25 -9.68 -9.64 11.25
C LYS A 25 -9.06 -8.52 12.08
N THR A 26 -7.75 -8.44 12.14
CA THR A 26 -7.01 -7.57 13.05
C THR A 26 -6.32 -6.40 12.35
N HIS A 27 -6.11 -6.49 11.05
CA HIS A 27 -5.38 -5.51 10.25
C HIS A 27 -6.15 -5.13 9.00
N LYS A 28 -5.93 -3.91 8.54
CA LYS A 28 -6.24 -3.52 7.17
C LYS A 28 -5.06 -3.85 6.29
N VAL A 29 -5.31 -4.53 5.19
CA VAL A 29 -4.27 -4.98 4.26
C VAL A 29 -4.44 -4.27 2.93
N ILE A 30 -3.37 -3.61 2.46
CA ILE A 30 -3.30 -3.02 1.12
C ILE A 30 -2.39 -3.91 0.29
N SER A 31 -2.98 -4.50 -0.74
CA SER A 31 -2.32 -5.41 -1.67
C SER A 31 -2.09 -4.71 -3.00
N ILE A 32 -0.82 -4.54 -3.38
CA ILE A 32 -0.44 -3.82 -4.60
C ILE A 32 0.02 -4.81 -5.66
N GLN A 33 -0.66 -4.78 -6.81
CA GLN A 33 -0.37 -5.60 -7.97
C GLN A 33 0.22 -4.76 -9.10
N SER A 34 0.98 -5.41 -9.97
CA SER A 34 1.40 -4.84 -11.26
C SER A 34 0.29 -4.96 -12.30
N SER A 35 0.33 -4.13 -13.33
CA SER A 35 -0.67 -4.16 -14.41
C SER A 35 -0.56 -5.40 -15.29
N SER A 36 0.60 -6.06 -15.29
CA SER A 36 0.86 -7.29 -16.05
C SER A 36 1.95 -8.12 -15.37
N GLY A 37 2.11 -9.38 -15.79
CA GLY A 37 3.12 -10.29 -15.28
C GLY A 37 2.62 -11.19 -14.15
N TYR A 38 3.55 -11.91 -13.50
CA TYR A 38 3.23 -12.90 -12.47
C TYR A 38 2.58 -12.29 -11.21
N ASP A 39 2.82 -11.02 -10.94
CA ASP A 39 2.30 -10.29 -9.80
C ASP A 39 1.08 -9.41 -10.13
N SER A 40 0.39 -9.71 -11.24
CA SER A 40 -0.81 -8.98 -11.64
C SER A 40 -2.09 -9.46 -10.94
N GLN A 41 -2.05 -10.63 -10.31
CA GLN A 41 -3.19 -11.15 -9.55
C GLN A 41 -2.92 -11.06 -8.05
N PRO A 42 -3.93 -10.68 -7.25
CA PRO A 42 -3.75 -10.63 -5.80
C PRO A 42 -3.41 -12.02 -5.23
N PRO A 43 -2.43 -12.12 -4.31
CA PRO A 43 -2.03 -13.39 -3.70
C PRO A 43 -2.97 -13.81 -2.55
N PHE A 44 -4.27 -13.83 -2.82
CA PHE A 44 -5.31 -14.14 -1.85
C PHE A 44 -6.33 -15.12 -2.43
N ALA A 45 -6.86 -16.00 -1.59
CA ALA A 45 -7.96 -16.87 -1.97
C ALA A 45 -9.24 -16.03 -2.18
N LYS A 46 -10.14 -16.52 -3.03
CA LYS A 46 -11.39 -15.85 -3.38
C LYS A 46 -12.20 -15.39 -2.15
N GLY A 47 -12.31 -16.27 -1.14
CA GLY A 47 -13.03 -15.94 0.10
C GLY A 47 -12.39 -14.80 0.89
N HIS A 48 -11.06 -14.68 0.87
CA HIS A 48 -10.34 -13.59 1.51
C HIS A 48 -10.47 -12.28 0.74
N MET A 49 -10.64 -12.34 -0.59
CA MET A 49 -10.84 -11.16 -1.43
C MET A 49 -12.11 -10.38 -1.09
N GLU A 50 -13.08 -11.00 -0.47
CA GLU A 50 -14.34 -10.39 -0.06
C GLU A 50 -14.23 -9.61 1.26
N SER A 51 -13.11 -9.69 1.95
CA SER A 51 -12.91 -8.99 3.22
C SER A 51 -12.96 -7.46 3.04
N LYS A 52 -13.71 -6.79 3.91
CA LYS A 52 -13.74 -5.33 3.99
C LYS A 52 -12.40 -4.73 4.44
N ASN A 53 -11.50 -5.55 5.00
CA ASN A 53 -10.19 -5.15 5.48
C ASN A 53 -9.07 -5.44 4.46
N LEU A 54 -9.42 -5.76 3.21
CA LEU A 54 -8.49 -5.93 2.09
C LEU A 54 -8.81 -4.93 0.99
N LEU A 55 -7.82 -4.13 0.62
CA LEU A 55 -7.87 -3.22 -0.52
C LEU A 55 -6.81 -3.64 -1.53
N CYS A 56 -7.23 -3.94 -2.77
CA CYS A 56 -6.32 -4.25 -3.86
C CYS A 56 -6.17 -3.02 -4.76
N LEU A 57 -4.92 -2.67 -5.05
CA LEU A 57 -4.56 -1.56 -5.94
C LEU A 57 -3.66 -2.09 -7.06
N VAL A 58 -3.87 -1.56 -8.26
CA VAL A 58 -3.05 -1.89 -9.42
C VAL A 58 -2.30 -0.64 -9.85
N PHE A 59 -0.99 -0.64 -9.67
CA PHE A 59 -0.09 0.34 -10.27
C PHE A 59 1.33 -0.24 -10.33
N ASP A 60 2.07 0.22 -11.34
CA ASP A 60 3.42 -0.26 -11.60
C ASP A 60 4.47 0.55 -10.84
N ASP A 61 5.63 -0.06 -10.62
CA ASP A 61 6.76 0.60 -9.99
C ASP A 61 7.51 1.46 -11.01
N TYR A 62 6.98 2.64 -11.26
CA TYR A 62 7.52 3.59 -12.22
C TYR A 62 7.87 4.91 -11.54
N PHE A 63 9.02 5.49 -11.88
CA PHE A 63 9.54 6.70 -11.23
C PHE A 63 9.16 8.01 -11.91
N GLY A 64 8.24 7.97 -12.85
CA GLY A 64 7.79 9.16 -13.57
C GLY A 64 6.63 8.83 -14.49
N ILE A 65 6.39 9.70 -15.47
CA ILE A 65 5.46 9.42 -16.57
C ILE A 65 6.33 9.10 -17.79
N PRO A 66 6.13 7.94 -18.46
CA PRO A 66 6.89 7.60 -19.64
C PRO A 66 6.70 8.65 -20.74
N ASP A 67 7.78 9.06 -21.39
CA ASP A 67 7.74 10.01 -22.52
C ASP A 67 7.17 9.34 -23.78
N ASP A 68 7.47 8.05 -23.98
CA ASP A 68 6.97 7.29 -25.11
C ASP A 68 5.47 6.98 -24.94
N PRO A 69 4.59 7.40 -25.89
CA PRO A 69 3.17 7.13 -25.81
C PRO A 69 2.80 5.64 -25.73
N VAL A 70 3.58 4.76 -26.39
CA VAL A 70 3.34 3.32 -26.36
C VAL A 70 3.65 2.75 -24.97
N GLU A 71 4.76 3.15 -24.38
CA GLU A 71 5.13 2.76 -23.02
C GLU A 71 4.14 3.32 -22.01
N ARG A 72 3.75 4.59 -22.15
CA ARG A 72 2.76 5.24 -21.28
C ARG A 72 1.43 4.48 -21.26
N ALA A 73 1.00 3.94 -22.40
CA ALA A 73 -0.23 3.15 -22.48
C ALA A 73 -0.12 1.78 -21.81
N ARG A 74 1.09 1.27 -21.57
CA ARG A 74 1.35 -0.04 -20.95
C ARG A 74 1.56 0.03 -19.44
N VAL A 75 1.86 1.21 -18.92
CA VAL A 75 2.21 1.41 -17.51
C VAL A 75 1.02 1.99 -16.76
N ALA A 76 0.62 1.34 -15.69
CA ALA A 76 -0.37 1.89 -14.75
C ALA A 76 0.37 2.67 -13.67
N VAL A 77 0.24 3.99 -13.66
CA VAL A 77 0.85 4.85 -12.63
C VAL A 77 -0.10 5.04 -11.44
N PHE A 78 0.47 5.41 -10.29
CA PHE A 78 -0.34 5.80 -9.13
C PHE A 78 -1.10 7.10 -9.42
N THR A 79 -2.39 7.12 -9.13
CA THR A 79 -3.30 8.23 -9.46
C THR A 79 -3.99 8.80 -8.22
N PRO A 80 -4.59 10.01 -8.31
CA PRO A 80 -5.42 10.55 -7.23
C PRO A 80 -6.58 9.63 -6.81
N GLU A 81 -7.13 8.83 -7.73
CA GLU A 81 -8.18 7.85 -7.42
C GLU A 81 -7.66 6.75 -6.50
N HIS A 82 -6.42 6.29 -6.70
CA HIS A 82 -5.76 5.37 -5.77
C HIS A 82 -5.66 6.00 -4.37
N ALA A 83 -5.22 7.25 -4.30
CA ALA A 83 -5.09 7.97 -3.04
C ALA A 83 -6.44 8.09 -2.32
N GLU A 84 -7.50 8.43 -3.04
CA GLU A 84 -8.85 8.55 -2.48
C GLU A 84 -9.34 7.21 -1.93
N ARG A 85 -9.16 6.12 -2.67
CA ARG A 85 -9.53 4.78 -2.21
C ARG A 85 -8.78 4.39 -0.93
N MET A 86 -7.50 4.71 -0.86
CA MET A 86 -6.68 4.44 0.32
C MET A 86 -7.14 5.25 1.54
N MET A 87 -7.42 6.54 1.36
CA MET A 87 -7.90 7.38 2.45
C MET A 87 -9.24 6.92 3.00
N ARG A 88 -10.15 6.55 2.10
CA ARG A 88 -11.45 5.99 2.49
C ARG A 88 -11.30 4.65 3.20
N PHE A 89 -10.41 3.79 2.72
CA PHE A 89 -10.10 2.51 3.33
C PHE A 89 -9.45 2.67 4.70
N GLY A 90 -8.59 3.68 4.87
CA GLY A 90 -7.93 3.98 6.14
C GLY A 90 -8.87 4.45 7.23
N ASP A 91 -9.96 5.10 6.85
CA ASP A 91 -10.98 5.62 7.74
C ASP A 91 -10.37 6.54 8.82
N ASP A 92 -10.52 6.21 10.10
CA ASP A 92 -9.98 6.98 11.22
C ASP A 92 -8.54 6.58 11.63
N GLY A 93 -7.96 5.60 10.96
CA GLY A 93 -6.63 5.09 11.31
C GLY A 93 -6.59 4.27 12.59
N SER A 94 -7.72 3.71 13.02
CA SER A 94 -7.82 2.96 14.28
C SER A 94 -7.20 1.56 14.22
N MET A 95 -7.15 0.95 13.03
CA MET A 95 -6.59 -0.39 12.82
C MET A 95 -5.15 -0.30 12.32
N PRO A 96 -4.28 -1.25 12.71
CA PRO A 96 -2.96 -1.37 12.12
C PRO A 96 -3.04 -1.82 10.65
N PHE A 97 -2.02 -1.47 9.88
CA PHE A 97 -1.94 -1.75 8.46
C PHE A 97 -0.82 -2.72 8.12
N VAL A 98 -1.07 -3.56 7.13
CA VAL A 98 -0.04 -4.29 6.40
C VAL A 98 -0.13 -3.87 4.94
N VAL A 99 1.00 -3.49 4.35
CA VAL A 99 1.07 -3.10 2.94
C VAL A 99 2.08 -4.00 2.25
N HIS A 100 1.72 -4.57 1.11
CA HIS A 100 2.65 -5.34 0.32
C HIS A 100 2.64 -4.93 -1.15
N CYS A 101 3.78 -5.06 -1.78
CA CYS A 101 3.95 -5.09 -3.23
C CYS A 101 4.75 -6.34 -3.59
N THR A 102 5.44 -6.36 -4.71
CA THR A 102 6.21 -7.55 -5.10
C THR A 102 7.37 -7.81 -4.15
N GLN A 103 8.24 -6.82 -3.91
CA GLN A 103 9.43 -7.00 -3.08
C GLN A 103 9.31 -6.41 -1.67
N GLY A 104 8.31 -5.59 -1.40
CA GLY A 104 8.16 -4.93 -0.11
C GLY A 104 9.12 -3.77 0.09
N VAL A 105 9.46 -3.03 -0.96
CA VAL A 105 10.47 -1.97 -0.91
C VAL A 105 9.94 -0.63 -1.43
N SER A 106 9.51 -0.57 -2.69
CA SER A 106 9.25 0.69 -3.40
C SER A 106 7.79 1.12 -3.34
N ARG A 107 6.89 0.37 -3.97
CA ARG A 107 5.46 0.72 -4.00
C ARG A 107 4.82 0.65 -2.62
N SER A 108 5.00 -0.44 -1.92
CA SER A 108 4.52 -0.58 -0.55
C SER A 108 5.22 0.37 0.42
N GLY A 109 6.51 0.64 0.18
CA GLY A 109 7.26 1.64 0.93
C GLY A 109 6.66 3.04 0.79
N ALA A 110 6.28 3.43 -0.43
CA ALA A 110 5.63 4.72 -0.69
C ALA A 110 4.28 4.82 0.03
N ILE A 111 3.46 3.79 -0.08
CA ILE A 111 2.13 3.76 0.56
C ILE A 111 2.27 3.80 2.09
N GLY A 112 3.13 2.97 2.65
CA GLY A 112 3.39 2.98 4.09
C GLY A 112 3.89 4.33 4.58
N TYR A 113 4.82 4.94 3.86
CA TYR A 113 5.36 6.25 4.19
C TYR A 113 4.28 7.35 4.26
N VAL A 114 3.40 7.43 3.26
CA VAL A 114 2.36 8.47 3.24
C VAL A 114 1.26 8.19 4.27
N LEU A 115 0.90 6.94 4.51
CA LEU A 115 -0.05 6.56 5.55
C LEU A 115 0.48 6.90 6.94
N ASP A 116 1.75 6.58 7.20
CA ASP A 116 2.41 6.93 8.46
C ASP A 116 2.44 8.44 8.66
N ARG A 117 2.84 9.18 7.64
CA ARG A 117 2.90 10.63 7.69
C ARG A 117 1.53 11.25 7.98
N TYR A 118 0.49 10.76 7.33
CA TYR A 118 -0.86 11.31 7.52
C TYR A 118 -1.48 10.88 8.85
N PHE A 119 -1.56 9.58 9.09
CA PHE A 119 -2.28 9.07 10.27
C PHE A 119 -1.50 9.22 11.57
N ASN A 120 -0.21 8.94 11.57
CA ASN A 120 0.56 8.95 12.81
C ASN A 120 1.13 10.33 13.12
N ARG A 121 1.63 11.06 12.14
CA ARG A 121 2.27 12.34 12.38
C ARG A 121 1.30 13.52 12.37
N VAL A 122 0.36 13.55 11.42
CA VAL A 122 -0.55 14.71 11.25
C VAL A 122 -1.80 14.56 12.12
N LEU A 123 -2.55 13.45 11.99
CA LEU A 123 -3.81 13.27 12.71
C LEU A 123 -3.60 12.88 14.17
N ALA A 124 -2.94 11.75 14.40
CA ALA A 124 -2.83 11.20 15.75
C ALA A 124 -1.69 11.81 16.58
N LYS A 125 -0.69 12.41 15.92
CA LYS A 125 0.56 12.89 16.55
C LYS A 125 1.21 11.80 17.41
N ASN A 126 1.21 10.58 16.90
CA ASN A 126 1.66 9.39 17.62
C ASN A 126 3.11 9.08 17.28
N GLU A 127 4.04 9.62 18.07
CA GLU A 127 5.47 9.43 17.86
C GLU A 127 5.90 7.97 17.96
N LYS A 128 5.29 7.18 18.84
CA LYS A 128 5.65 5.76 19.01
C LYS A 128 5.38 4.96 17.74
N ASP A 129 4.25 5.18 17.09
CA ASP A 129 3.91 4.47 15.87
C ASP A 129 4.75 4.97 14.69
N TYR A 130 5.09 6.25 14.66
CA TYR A 130 6.05 6.79 13.69
C TYR A 130 7.44 6.16 13.87
N GLU A 131 7.96 6.09 15.08
CA GLU A 131 9.23 5.43 15.35
C GLU A 131 9.18 3.93 15.01
N TYR A 132 8.06 3.27 15.32
CA TYR A 132 7.84 1.88 14.93
C TYR A 132 7.98 1.70 13.42
N PHE A 133 7.31 2.53 12.62
CA PHE A 133 7.36 2.44 11.17
C PHE A 133 8.79 2.57 10.64
N MET A 134 9.51 3.58 11.09
CA MET A 134 10.88 3.82 10.65
C MET A 134 11.85 2.71 11.08
N THR A 135 11.67 2.17 12.28
CA THR A 135 12.54 1.14 12.82
C THR A 135 12.28 -0.24 12.21
N MET A 136 11.00 -0.59 12.02
CA MET A 136 10.61 -1.93 11.57
C MET A 136 10.63 -2.10 10.04
N ASN A 137 10.74 -1.00 9.30
CA ASN A 137 10.77 -1.02 7.85
C ASN A 137 12.02 -0.32 7.28
N PRO A 138 13.25 -0.76 7.69
CA PRO A 138 14.48 -0.04 7.35
C PRO A 138 14.90 -0.15 5.88
N LEU A 139 14.35 -1.11 5.15
CA LEU A 139 14.74 -1.41 3.76
C LEU A 139 13.86 -0.74 2.72
N ILE A 140 12.86 0.03 3.13
CA ILE A 140 11.97 0.68 2.17
C ILE A 140 12.71 1.77 1.40
N MET A 141 12.39 1.86 0.11
CA MET A 141 12.81 2.93 -0.79
C MET A 141 11.53 3.44 -1.49
N PRO A 142 10.82 4.40 -0.89
CA PRO A 142 9.50 4.82 -1.36
C PRO A 142 9.53 5.31 -2.81
N ASN A 143 8.62 4.77 -3.64
CA ASN A 143 8.44 5.23 -5.01
C ASN A 143 8.08 6.72 -5.01
N PRO A 144 8.92 7.59 -5.61
CA PRO A 144 8.73 9.03 -5.50
C PRO A 144 7.50 9.54 -6.22
N ASN A 145 7.08 8.88 -7.30
CA ASN A 145 5.89 9.27 -8.04
C ASN A 145 4.62 9.04 -7.19
N ALA A 146 4.50 7.87 -6.56
CA ALA A 146 3.37 7.58 -5.70
C ALA A 146 3.32 8.53 -4.49
N VAL A 147 4.46 8.79 -3.88
CA VAL A 147 4.55 9.75 -2.75
C VAL A 147 4.09 11.14 -3.20
N GLU A 148 4.60 11.64 -4.31
CA GLU A 148 4.24 12.97 -4.82
C GLU A 148 2.74 13.10 -5.12
N VAL A 149 2.18 12.15 -5.84
CA VAL A 149 0.75 12.15 -6.19
C VAL A 149 -0.11 12.13 -4.92
N PHE A 150 0.24 11.29 -3.95
CA PHE A 150 -0.52 11.19 -2.70
C PHE A 150 -0.43 12.48 -1.88
N LEU A 151 0.74 13.07 -1.75
CA LEU A 151 0.92 14.32 -0.99
C LEU A 151 0.15 15.47 -1.65
N ARG A 152 0.17 15.59 -2.96
CA ARG A 152 -0.65 16.59 -3.69
C ARG A 152 -2.13 16.38 -3.47
N PHE A 153 -2.58 15.12 -3.47
CA PHE A 153 -3.97 14.80 -3.18
C PHE A 153 -4.37 15.27 -1.78
N LEU A 154 -3.53 15.06 -0.77
CA LEU A 154 -3.78 15.52 0.60
C LEU A 154 -3.83 17.05 0.70
N GLU A 155 -2.99 17.77 -0.01
CA GLU A 155 -2.99 19.24 -0.05
C GLU A 155 -4.33 19.79 -0.58
N ILE A 156 -4.87 19.16 -1.62
CA ILE A 156 -6.16 19.58 -2.20
C ILE A 156 -7.33 19.33 -1.24
N LYS A 157 -7.25 18.26 -0.46
CA LYS A 157 -8.32 17.86 0.48
C LYS A 157 -8.30 18.62 1.80
N THR A 158 -7.16 19.18 2.16
CA THR A 158 -7.00 19.98 3.38
C THR A 158 -7.14 21.46 3.10
#